data_068310b0b2f7bb5cf5df902225cb5b80
#
_entry.id   068310b0b2f7bb5cf5df902225cb5b80
#
_cell.length_a   1.000
_cell.length_b   1.000
_cell.length_c   1.000
_cell.angle_alpha   90.00
_cell.angle_beta   90.00
_cell.angle_gamma   90.00
#
_symmetry.space_group_name_H-M   'P 1'
#
loop_
_entity.id
_entity.type
_entity.pdbx_description
1 polymer ?
#
loop_
_entity_poly.entity_id
_entity_poly.type
_entity_poly.pdbx_seq_one_letter_code
_entity_poly.pdbx_strand_id
1 'polypeptide(L)'
;MRRVVAIAVTGASLAGCSSLSFDSFKPAPPLVKVALESAPPGADATTSLGPACKTPCTIDVPAPDAGFSVTFASPRFQPVTVPVQVIRNPGDFVSPPTTITDPSPVFAELQPAGPPPKARKPIRPKKPKPPKAAAAPAPAPAQPAAR
;
A
#
# COMPACT_ATOMS: atom_id res chain seq x y z
N MET A 1 11.13 -3.60 -84.30
CA MET A 1 10.05 -3.75 -83.32
C MET A 1 10.58 -3.29 -81.91
N ARG A 2 10.22 -2.09 -81.55
CA ARG A 2 10.67 -1.48 -80.24
C ARG A 2 9.59 -1.76 -79.21
N ARG A 3 9.92 -2.51 -78.17
CA ARG A 3 9.06 -2.70 -77.00
C ARG A 3 9.52 -1.73 -75.91
N VAL A 4 8.73 -0.71 -75.67
CA VAL A 4 8.89 0.21 -74.56
C VAL A 4 8.26 -0.42 -73.32
N VAL A 5 9.08 -0.79 -72.35
CA VAL A 5 8.61 -1.25 -71.03
C VAL A 5 8.54 -0.05 -70.11
N ALA A 6 7.34 0.41 -69.80
CA ALA A 6 7.09 1.45 -68.80
C ALA A 6 7.09 0.80 -67.38
N ILE A 7 8.10 1.18 -66.59
CA ILE A 7 8.16 0.77 -65.19
C ILE A 7 7.46 1.85 -64.38
N ALA A 8 6.27 1.53 -63.84
CA ALA A 8 5.56 2.37 -62.90
C ALA A 8 6.18 2.14 -61.48
N VAL A 9 6.87 3.15 -61.01
CA VAL A 9 7.41 3.18 -59.61
C VAL A 9 6.30 3.69 -58.70
N THR A 10 5.64 2.78 -58.00
CA THR A 10 4.66 3.11 -56.97
C THR A 10 5.37 3.43 -55.67
N GLY A 11 5.50 4.71 -55.36
CA GLY A 11 6.07 5.21 -54.10
C GLY A 11 5.09 4.91 -52.94
N ALA A 12 5.40 3.93 -52.13
CA ALA A 12 4.73 3.70 -50.85
C ALA A 12 5.29 4.64 -49.80
N SER A 13 4.55 5.70 -49.49
CA SER A 13 4.85 6.63 -48.38
C SER A 13 4.52 5.94 -47.07
N LEU A 14 5.51 5.36 -46.40
CA LEU A 14 5.42 4.90 -45.01
C LEU A 14 5.48 6.13 -44.10
N ALA A 15 4.31 6.72 -43.79
CA ALA A 15 4.16 7.66 -42.68
C ALA A 15 4.23 6.87 -41.35
N GLY A 16 5.45 6.47 -40.97
CA GLY A 16 5.74 5.94 -39.63
C GLY A 16 5.76 7.09 -38.63
N CYS A 17 4.60 7.37 -37.98
CA CYS A 17 4.59 8.15 -36.75
C CYS A 17 5.20 7.24 -35.65
N SER A 18 6.54 7.22 -35.58
CA SER A 18 7.25 6.76 -34.39
C SER A 18 7.01 7.81 -33.32
N SER A 19 6.04 7.56 -32.43
CA SER A 19 5.95 8.25 -31.16
C SER A 19 7.22 7.87 -30.38
N LEU A 20 8.26 8.67 -30.56
CA LEU A 20 9.43 8.57 -29.72
C LEU A 20 9.00 9.03 -28.33
N SER A 21 8.63 8.04 -27.49
CA SER A 21 8.38 8.27 -26.08
C SER A 21 9.71 8.68 -25.44
N PHE A 22 9.84 9.95 -25.09
CA PHE A 22 11.01 10.49 -24.38
C PHE A 22 11.17 9.85 -22.97
N ASP A 23 10.23 9.02 -22.54
CA ASP A 23 10.34 8.25 -21.30
C ASP A 23 11.55 7.31 -21.25
N SER A 24 12.08 6.88 -22.40
CA SER A 24 13.27 6.03 -22.48
C SER A 24 14.56 6.74 -22.09
N PHE A 25 14.55 8.05 -21.97
CA PHE A 25 15.71 8.86 -21.61
C PHE A 25 15.72 9.29 -20.13
N LYS A 26 14.74 8.85 -19.33
CA LYS A 26 14.82 9.09 -17.91
C LYS A 26 15.98 8.27 -17.33
N PRO A 27 16.96 8.91 -16.69
CA PRO A 27 18.02 8.17 -16.02
C PRO A 27 17.39 7.24 -14.99
N ALA A 28 17.84 6.00 -14.97
CA ALA A 28 17.36 5.04 -13.97
C ALA A 28 17.61 5.60 -12.57
N PRO A 29 16.62 5.53 -11.67
CA PRO A 29 16.81 6.01 -10.32
C PRO A 29 17.98 5.26 -9.66
N PRO A 30 18.78 5.93 -8.82
CA PRO A 30 19.88 5.28 -8.13
C PRO A 30 19.33 4.16 -7.24
N LEU A 31 20.01 3.01 -7.23
CA LEU A 31 19.68 1.90 -6.37
C LEU A 31 20.28 2.13 -4.97
N VAL A 32 19.48 1.90 -3.94
CA VAL A 32 19.88 1.99 -2.54
C VAL A 32 19.81 0.60 -1.93
N LYS A 33 20.88 0.20 -1.24
CA LYS A 33 20.95 -1.07 -0.51
C LYS A 33 20.27 -0.91 0.84
N VAL A 34 19.29 -1.76 1.10
CA VAL A 34 18.55 -1.77 2.36
C VAL A 34 18.73 -3.13 3.03
N ALA A 35 19.30 -3.12 4.22
CA ALA A 35 19.41 -4.31 5.05
C ALA A 35 18.11 -4.50 5.84
N LEU A 36 17.54 -5.71 5.76
CA LEU A 36 16.30 -6.09 6.42
C LEU A 36 16.57 -7.20 7.44
N GLU A 37 16.15 -6.95 8.67
CA GLU A 37 16.34 -7.87 9.79
C GLU A 37 15.02 -8.08 10.54
N SER A 38 14.85 -9.24 11.15
CA SER A 38 13.69 -9.53 11.99
C SER A 38 14.03 -10.43 13.18
N ALA A 39 13.28 -10.28 14.22
CA ALA A 39 13.24 -11.20 15.36
C ALA A 39 11.83 -11.81 15.48
N PRO A 40 11.68 -13.16 15.30
CA PRO A 40 12.68 -14.15 14.92
C PRO A 40 13.13 -14.03 13.46
N PRO A 41 14.30 -14.56 13.12
CA PRO A 41 14.79 -14.57 11.73
C PRO A 41 13.96 -15.48 10.83
N GLY A 42 14.07 -15.27 9.51
CA GLY A 42 13.34 -16.08 8.53
C GLY A 42 11.96 -15.56 8.17
N ALA A 43 11.63 -14.33 8.53
CA ALA A 43 10.40 -13.68 8.08
C ALA A 43 10.49 -13.30 6.59
N ASP A 44 9.37 -13.36 5.91
CA ASP A 44 9.23 -12.86 4.55
C ASP A 44 9.06 -11.34 4.63
N ALA A 45 10.05 -10.60 4.18
CA ALA A 45 10.04 -9.15 4.10
C ALA A 45 9.68 -8.71 2.68
N THR A 46 8.60 -7.95 2.55
CA THR A 46 8.11 -7.43 1.27
C THR A 46 8.09 -5.91 1.32
N THR A 47 8.68 -5.27 0.32
CA THR A 47 8.64 -3.80 0.21
C THR A 47 7.44 -3.34 -0.61
N SER A 48 6.96 -2.14 -0.36
CA SER A 48 5.91 -1.52 -1.20
C SER A 48 6.38 -1.21 -2.62
N LEU A 49 7.68 -1.30 -2.88
CA LEU A 49 8.30 -1.09 -4.18
C LEU A 49 8.44 -2.38 -5.02
N GLY A 50 8.09 -3.54 -4.45
CA GLY A 50 8.06 -4.83 -5.12
C GLY A 50 9.11 -5.84 -4.65
N PRO A 51 10.40 -5.50 -4.45
CA PRO A 51 11.39 -6.47 -4.00
C PRO A 51 11.03 -7.11 -2.66
N ALA A 52 11.28 -8.43 -2.55
CA ALA A 52 11.02 -9.20 -1.35
C ALA A 52 12.17 -10.18 -1.08
N CYS A 53 12.42 -10.50 0.19
CA CYS A 53 13.43 -11.48 0.59
C CYS A 53 13.10 -12.08 1.97
N LYS A 54 13.86 -13.10 2.38
CA LYS A 54 13.79 -13.67 3.73
C LYS A 54 14.89 -13.10 4.61
N THR A 55 14.48 -12.61 5.79
CA THR A 55 15.40 -12.03 6.77
C THR A 55 16.32 -13.06 7.42
N PRO A 56 17.61 -12.70 7.70
CA PRO A 56 18.25 -11.44 7.35
C PRO A 56 18.65 -11.40 5.85
N CYS A 57 18.42 -10.25 5.20
CA CYS A 57 18.78 -10.08 3.79
C CYS A 57 19.07 -8.62 3.45
N THR A 58 19.68 -8.41 2.29
CA THR A 58 19.89 -7.07 1.72
C THR A 58 19.25 -7.03 0.34
N ILE A 59 18.49 -5.99 0.07
CA ILE A 59 17.82 -5.76 -1.21
C ILE A 59 18.26 -4.44 -1.82
N ASP A 60 18.28 -4.40 -3.13
CA ASP A 60 18.46 -3.16 -3.88
C ASP A 60 17.08 -2.61 -4.28
N VAL A 61 16.76 -1.43 -3.82
CA VAL A 61 15.51 -0.75 -4.17
C VAL A 61 15.80 0.53 -4.96
N PRO A 62 15.03 0.83 -6.00
CA PRO A 62 15.13 2.13 -6.64
C PRO A 62 14.75 3.19 -5.62
N ALA A 63 15.64 4.18 -5.41
CA ALA A 63 15.42 5.22 -4.43
C ALA A 63 14.16 6.05 -4.81
N PRO A 64 13.04 5.90 -4.11
CA PRO A 64 11.85 6.70 -4.38
C PRO A 64 12.06 8.13 -3.91
N ASP A 65 11.30 9.07 -4.45
CA ASP A 65 11.30 10.47 -3.98
C ASP A 65 10.64 10.61 -2.60
N ALA A 66 9.75 9.67 -2.27
CA ALA A 66 9.12 9.55 -0.97
C ALA A 66 9.59 8.29 -0.26
N GLY A 67 9.31 8.20 1.05
CA GLY A 67 9.55 6.99 1.81
C GLY A 67 8.76 5.79 1.27
N PHE A 68 9.13 4.60 1.68
CA PHE A 68 8.45 3.35 1.37
C PHE A 68 8.19 2.56 2.65
N SER A 69 7.44 1.48 2.55
CA SER A 69 7.19 0.60 3.69
C SER A 69 7.70 -0.81 3.44
N VAL A 70 8.12 -1.46 4.52
CA VAL A 70 8.51 -2.87 4.52
C VAL A 70 7.56 -3.63 5.43
N THR A 71 6.92 -4.66 4.90
CA THR A 71 6.05 -5.54 5.67
C THR A 71 6.75 -6.86 5.91
N PHE A 72 6.88 -7.20 7.18
CA PHE A 72 7.46 -8.47 7.64
C PHE A 72 6.33 -9.42 8.00
N ALA A 73 6.33 -10.62 7.42
CA ALA A 73 5.36 -11.65 7.70
C ALA A 73 6.07 -12.97 8.02
N SER A 74 5.61 -13.67 9.06
CA SER A 74 6.11 -15.00 9.41
C SER A 74 4.95 -15.87 9.90
N PRO A 75 4.96 -17.18 9.59
CA PRO A 75 3.95 -18.09 10.07
C PRO A 75 3.84 -18.07 11.62
N ARG A 76 2.62 -17.95 12.14
CA ARG A 76 2.30 -17.85 13.57
C ARG A 76 2.70 -16.53 14.24
N PHE A 77 3.16 -15.55 13.48
CA PHE A 77 3.45 -14.22 13.98
C PHE A 77 2.51 -13.20 13.34
N GLN A 78 2.30 -12.09 14.02
CA GLN A 78 1.56 -10.97 13.47
C GLN A 78 2.44 -10.23 12.46
N PRO A 79 1.89 -9.87 11.28
CA PRO A 79 2.64 -9.08 10.33
C PRO A 79 2.90 -7.67 10.90
N VAL A 80 4.12 -7.17 10.68
CA VAL A 80 4.55 -5.84 11.11
C VAL A 80 4.98 -5.05 9.89
N THR A 81 4.50 -3.81 9.79
CA THR A 81 4.91 -2.88 8.73
C THR A 81 5.73 -1.76 9.31
N VAL A 82 6.94 -1.58 8.79
CA VAL A 82 7.87 -0.54 9.18
C VAL A 82 7.97 0.49 8.07
N PRO A 83 7.65 1.77 8.32
CA PRO A 83 7.88 2.83 7.36
C PRO A 83 9.38 3.17 7.30
N VAL A 84 9.90 3.36 6.10
CA VAL A 84 11.29 3.73 5.84
C VAL A 84 11.31 5.09 5.15
N GLN A 85 12.01 6.04 5.74
CA GLN A 85 12.23 7.36 5.15
C GLN A 85 13.44 7.31 4.22
N VAL A 86 13.36 8.05 3.13
CA VAL A 86 14.48 8.22 2.19
C VAL A 86 14.96 9.67 2.28
N ILE A 87 16.19 9.83 2.72
CA ILE A 87 16.82 11.13 2.88
C ILE A 87 17.82 11.30 1.73
N ARG A 88 17.58 12.28 0.87
CA ARG A 88 18.45 12.62 -0.25
C ARG A 88 19.22 13.89 0.07
N ASN A 89 20.53 13.76 0.04
CA ASN A 89 21.42 14.92 0.02
C ASN A 89 21.81 15.17 -1.43
N PRO A 90 21.41 16.31 -2.01
CA PRO A 90 21.68 16.60 -3.42
C PRO A 90 23.17 16.70 -3.75
N GLY A 91 24.02 16.79 -2.70
CA GLY A 91 25.42 17.04 -2.87
C GLY A 91 25.70 18.51 -3.18
N ASP A 92 26.97 18.85 -3.22
CA ASP A 92 27.48 20.17 -3.62
C ASP A 92 28.74 19.97 -4.50
N PHE A 93 29.44 21.08 -4.81
CA PHE A 93 30.63 21.03 -5.68
C PHE A 93 31.77 20.17 -5.11
N VAL A 94 31.73 19.83 -3.83
CA VAL A 94 32.78 19.07 -3.12
C VAL A 94 32.31 17.67 -2.76
N SER A 95 31.01 17.49 -2.51
CA SER A 95 30.43 16.23 -2.03
C SER A 95 29.46 15.64 -3.05
N PRO A 96 29.60 14.34 -3.40
CA PRO A 96 28.67 13.69 -4.30
C PRO A 96 27.27 13.58 -3.67
N PRO A 97 26.22 13.47 -4.48
CA PRO A 97 24.88 13.23 -3.98
C PRO A 97 24.81 11.89 -3.26
N THR A 98 24.17 11.89 -2.08
CA THR A 98 24.06 10.70 -1.24
C THR A 98 22.60 10.45 -0.87
N THR A 99 22.19 9.19 -0.93
CA THR A 99 20.85 8.77 -0.50
C THR A 99 20.99 7.77 0.64
N ILE A 100 20.36 8.05 1.76
CA ILE A 100 20.33 7.20 2.95
C ILE A 100 18.90 6.85 3.30
N THR A 101 18.73 5.70 3.94
CA THR A 101 17.43 5.23 4.44
C THR A 101 17.42 5.26 5.96
N ASP A 102 16.29 5.63 6.54
CA ASP A 102 16.08 5.64 7.98
C ASP A 102 14.77 4.90 8.31
N PRO A 103 14.81 3.85 9.14
CA PRO A 103 15.96 3.24 9.82
C PRO A 103 16.86 2.42 8.89
N SER A 104 18.14 2.30 9.24
CA SER A 104 19.11 1.43 8.56
C SER A 104 20.03 0.77 9.60
N PRO A 105 19.97 -0.56 9.79
CA PRO A 105 19.07 -1.54 9.13
C PRO A 105 17.59 -1.37 9.50
N VAL A 106 16.70 -1.87 8.63
CA VAL A 106 15.26 -1.96 8.94
C VAL A 106 15.03 -3.21 9.78
N PHE A 107 14.71 -3.01 11.05
CA PHE A 107 14.48 -4.09 12.00
C PHE A 107 13.01 -4.19 12.41
N ALA A 108 12.48 -5.42 12.45
CA ALA A 108 11.13 -5.70 12.94
C ALA A 108 11.13 -6.79 13.99
N GLU A 109 10.51 -6.52 15.13
CA GLU A 109 10.21 -7.53 16.14
C GLU A 109 8.79 -8.05 15.91
N LEU A 110 8.70 -9.34 15.56
CA LEU A 110 7.43 -10.00 15.28
C LEU A 110 6.86 -10.62 16.56
N GLN A 111 5.65 -10.24 16.91
CA GLN A 111 4.95 -10.82 18.05
C GLN A 111 4.21 -12.09 17.62
N PRO A 112 4.19 -13.14 18.46
CA PRO A 112 3.42 -14.35 18.17
C PRO A 112 1.94 -13.98 17.93
N ALA A 113 1.35 -14.55 16.88
CA ALA A 113 -0.07 -14.45 16.67
C ALA A 113 -0.77 -15.19 17.81
N GLY A 114 -1.43 -14.47 18.71
CA GLY A 114 -2.29 -15.06 19.72
C GLY A 114 -3.36 -15.94 19.05
N PRO A 115 -4.03 -16.82 19.81
CA PRO A 115 -5.13 -17.62 19.27
C PRO A 115 -6.12 -16.64 18.59
N PRO A 116 -6.67 -17.00 17.42
CA PRO A 116 -7.56 -16.12 16.67
C PRO A 116 -8.68 -15.65 17.60
N PRO A 117 -9.06 -14.38 17.59
CA PRO A 117 -10.14 -13.87 18.41
C PRO A 117 -11.35 -14.77 18.16
N LYS A 118 -11.85 -15.44 19.22
CA LYS A 118 -13.07 -16.25 19.09
C LYS A 118 -14.11 -15.37 18.44
N ALA A 119 -14.56 -15.76 17.26
CA ALA A 119 -15.54 -15.02 16.49
C ALA A 119 -16.67 -14.62 17.45
N ARG A 120 -16.80 -13.33 17.74
CA ARG A 120 -17.93 -12.86 18.55
C ARG A 120 -19.16 -13.27 17.80
N LYS A 121 -19.94 -14.22 18.41
CA LYS A 121 -21.24 -14.60 17.86
C LYS A 121 -21.98 -13.30 17.57
N PRO A 122 -22.56 -13.14 16.37
CA PRO A 122 -23.30 -11.95 16.06
C PRO A 122 -24.35 -11.74 17.16
N ILE A 123 -24.28 -10.60 17.83
CA ILE A 123 -25.27 -10.22 18.85
C ILE A 123 -26.58 -10.13 18.10
N ARG A 124 -27.42 -11.16 18.25
CA ARG A 124 -28.76 -11.19 17.69
C ARG A 124 -29.48 -9.99 18.29
N PRO A 125 -29.99 -9.05 17.51
CA PRO A 125 -30.71 -7.90 18.04
C PRO A 125 -31.83 -8.42 18.94
N LYS A 126 -31.84 -8.03 20.21
CA LYS A 126 -32.96 -8.34 21.09
C LYS A 126 -34.17 -7.67 20.48
N LYS A 127 -35.16 -8.49 20.06
CA LYS A 127 -36.46 -8.05 19.60
C LYS A 127 -36.99 -7.02 20.61
N PRO A 128 -37.40 -5.80 20.18
CA PRO A 128 -37.93 -4.80 21.10
C PRO A 128 -39.10 -5.41 21.89
N LYS A 129 -39.03 -5.31 23.21
CA LYS A 129 -40.12 -5.73 24.09
C LYS A 129 -41.29 -4.81 23.77
N PRO A 130 -42.51 -5.33 23.50
CA PRO A 130 -43.64 -4.47 23.21
C PRO A 130 -43.86 -3.51 24.38
N PRO A 131 -44.22 -2.23 24.14
CA PRO A 131 -44.46 -1.27 25.20
C PRO A 131 -45.61 -1.77 26.04
N LYS A 132 -45.39 -1.88 27.36
CA LYS A 132 -46.41 -2.17 28.35
C LYS A 132 -47.47 -1.07 28.22
N ALA A 133 -48.70 -1.48 27.87
CA ALA A 133 -49.84 -0.58 27.74
C ALA A 133 -49.90 0.35 28.98
N ALA A 134 -49.78 1.64 28.73
CA ALA A 134 -50.00 2.66 29.76
C ALA A 134 -51.47 2.53 30.21
N ALA A 135 -51.63 2.31 31.51
CA ALA A 135 -52.95 2.29 32.15
C ALA A 135 -53.67 3.61 31.85
N ALA A 136 -54.90 3.51 31.39
CA ALA A 136 -55.76 4.66 31.15
C ALA A 136 -55.89 5.51 32.42
N PRO A 137 -55.92 6.87 32.30
CA PRO A 137 -56.19 7.74 33.44
C PRO A 137 -57.60 7.54 33.93
N ALA A 138 -57.78 7.37 35.25
CA ALA A 138 -59.06 7.34 35.89
C ALA A 138 -59.85 8.63 35.66
N PRO A 139 -61.16 8.57 35.49
CA PRO A 139 -61.97 9.77 35.33
C PRO A 139 -61.97 10.61 36.60
N ALA A 140 -61.77 11.90 36.45
CA ALA A 140 -61.82 12.90 37.51
C ALA A 140 -63.21 12.96 38.16
N PRO A 141 -63.31 13.11 39.51
CA PRO A 141 -64.62 13.29 40.19
C PRO A 141 -65.27 14.61 39.81
N ALA A 142 -66.57 14.52 39.53
CA ALA A 142 -67.39 15.65 39.23
C ALA A 142 -67.47 16.63 40.44
N GLN A 143 -67.18 17.88 40.21
CA GLN A 143 -67.48 18.98 41.21
C GLN A 143 -68.98 19.26 41.32
N PRO A 144 -69.53 19.36 42.50
CA PRO A 144 -70.93 19.78 42.68
C PRO A 144 -71.04 21.28 42.42
N ALA A 145 -72.02 21.64 41.63
CA ALA A 145 -72.44 23.04 41.42
C ALA A 145 -72.91 23.65 42.71
N ALA A 146 -72.35 24.78 43.16
CA ALA A 146 -72.85 25.59 44.21
C ALA A 146 -73.81 26.61 43.62
N ARG A 147 -74.98 26.77 44.31
CA ARG A 147 -75.97 27.78 44.11
C ARG A 147 -75.45 29.17 44.43
#